data_6b406bfea0eb0147dd254b47d588b4f0
#
_entry.id   6b406bfea0eb0147dd254b47d588b4f0
#
_cell.length_a   1.000
_cell.length_b   1.000
_cell.length_c   1.000
_cell.angle_alpha   90.00
_cell.angle_beta   90.00
_cell.angle_gamma   90.00
#
_symmetry.space_group_name_H-M   'P 1'
#
loop_
_entity.id
_entity.type
_entity.pdbx_description
1 polymer ?
#
loop_
_entity_poly.entity_id
_entity_poly.type
_entity_poly.pdbx_seq_one_letter_code
_entity_poly.pdbx_strand_id
1 'polypeptide(L)'
;IEQIPEGLLVSCQKKLTINGSASCMLQVTAGNILYCWDKAAISPAPESGEHAFKVTITTRPRINNRRKYPRMDLNNTCTIKFKNSDTEYAATMENISANGFAFLATDKIFTQSKNAEVIITIHDFALPNHNVLEGRIIRCSDDNGLYIVGCQMPEDNFYILEYVENNLNK
;
A
#
# COMPACT_ATOMS: atom_id res chain seq x y z
N ILE A 1 -16.84 -3.11 7.03
CA ILE A 1 -16.97 -2.13 8.14
C ILE A 1 -18.16 -1.24 7.82
N GLU A 2 -19.07 -1.09 8.75
CA GLU A 2 -20.24 -0.24 8.63
C GLU A 2 -20.24 0.79 9.77
N GLN A 3 -20.62 2.04 9.49
CA GLN A 3 -20.76 3.06 10.52
C GLN A 3 -22.16 2.96 11.14
N ILE A 4 -22.19 2.88 12.46
CA ILE A 4 -23.44 2.90 13.26
C ILE A 4 -23.42 4.12 14.19
N PRO A 5 -24.58 4.57 14.72
CA PRO A 5 -24.64 5.76 15.57
C PRO A 5 -23.69 5.76 16.77
N GLU A 6 -23.36 4.56 17.26
CA GLU A 6 -22.57 4.38 18.48
C GLU A 6 -21.13 3.93 18.21
N GLY A 7 -20.67 3.90 16.93
CA GLY A 7 -19.32 3.48 16.57
C GLY A 7 -19.22 2.83 15.20
N LEU A 8 -18.52 1.69 15.15
CA LEU A 8 -18.31 0.91 13.93
C LEU A 8 -18.78 -0.54 14.16
N LEU A 9 -19.49 -1.09 13.20
CA LEU A 9 -19.74 -2.53 13.10
C LEU A 9 -18.65 -3.13 12.19
N VAL A 10 -17.93 -4.12 12.71
CA VAL A 10 -16.79 -4.76 12.02
C VAL A 10 -17.03 -6.25 11.93
N SER A 11 -16.89 -6.83 10.74
CA SER A 11 -16.86 -8.27 10.54
C SER A 11 -15.42 -8.75 10.39
N CYS A 12 -15.06 -9.80 11.12
CA CYS A 12 -13.73 -10.40 11.07
C CYS A 12 -13.75 -11.69 10.26
N GLN A 13 -12.78 -11.85 9.33
CA GLN A 13 -12.63 -13.09 8.56
C GLN A 13 -12.11 -14.25 9.42
N LYS A 14 -11.39 -13.95 10.50
CA LYS A 14 -10.87 -14.95 11.44
C LYS A 14 -11.71 -14.98 12.69
N LYS A 15 -11.89 -16.19 13.25
CA LYS A 15 -12.57 -16.36 14.51
C LYS A 15 -11.81 -15.62 15.62
N LEU A 16 -12.44 -14.58 16.14
CA LEU A 16 -11.96 -13.81 17.28
C LEU A 16 -12.87 -14.13 18.47
N THR A 17 -12.30 -14.59 19.57
CA THR A 17 -13.06 -14.86 20.79
C THR A 17 -12.84 -13.75 21.79
N ILE A 18 -13.90 -12.98 22.06
CA ILE A 18 -13.91 -11.90 23.06
C ILE A 18 -15.07 -12.20 24.01
N ASN A 19 -14.77 -12.36 25.28
CA ASN A 19 -15.77 -12.57 26.33
C ASN A 19 -16.10 -11.20 26.97
N GLY A 20 -17.27 -10.66 26.61
CA GLY A 20 -17.68 -9.32 27.07
C GLY A 20 -17.03 -8.18 26.25
N SER A 21 -16.59 -7.13 26.94
CA SER A 21 -15.92 -5.97 26.30
C SER A 21 -14.42 -6.00 26.56
N ALA A 22 -13.64 -5.73 25.51
CA ALA A 22 -12.19 -5.63 25.59
C ALA A 22 -11.71 -4.27 25.08
N SER A 23 -10.54 -3.83 25.55
CA SER A 23 -9.86 -2.65 24.99
C SER A 23 -8.96 -3.08 23.84
N CYS A 24 -8.97 -2.32 22.76
CA CYS A 24 -8.12 -2.56 21.59
C CYS A 24 -7.57 -1.24 21.04
N MET A 25 -6.53 -1.34 20.23
CA MET A 25 -6.10 -0.26 19.36
C MET A 25 -6.81 -0.42 18.02
N LEU A 26 -7.46 0.64 17.55
CA LEU A 26 -8.05 0.67 16.22
C LEU A 26 -7.16 1.50 15.29
N GLN A 27 -6.88 0.95 14.12
CA GLN A 27 -6.16 1.65 13.05
C GLN A 27 -6.98 1.59 11.77
N VAL A 28 -7.27 2.75 11.20
CA VAL A 28 -8.01 2.87 9.93
C VAL A 28 -7.15 3.67 8.95
N THR A 29 -6.93 3.12 7.77
CA THR A 29 -6.24 3.82 6.68
C THR A 29 -7.29 4.36 5.72
N ALA A 30 -7.27 5.67 5.50
CA ALA A 30 -8.07 6.34 4.47
C ALA A 30 -7.12 7.14 3.58
N GLY A 31 -6.94 6.70 2.34
CA GLY A 31 -5.93 7.26 1.45
C GLY A 31 -4.51 7.13 2.04
N ASN A 32 -3.82 8.26 2.17
CA ASN A 32 -2.47 8.33 2.73
C ASN A 32 -2.44 8.52 4.26
N ILE A 33 -3.60 8.67 4.88
CA ILE A 33 -3.73 9.01 6.28
C ILE A 33 -4.03 7.74 7.09
N LEU A 34 -3.29 7.54 8.17
CA LEU A 34 -3.55 6.54 9.18
C LEU A 34 -4.16 7.20 10.40
N TYR A 35 -5.40 6.86 10.68
CA TYR A 35 -6.11 7.23 11.89
C TYR A 35 -5.88 6.17 12.95
N CYS A 36 -5.35 6.55 14.09
CA CYS A 36 -5.05 5.65 15.21
C CYS A 36 -5.84 6.07 16.45
N TRP A 37 -6.60 5.13 17.00
CA TRP A 37 -7.22 5.25 18.32
C TRP A 37 -6.52 4.27 19.25
N ASP A 38 -5.82 4.78 20.23
CA ASP A 38 -5.02 3.96 21.16
C ASP A 38 -5.91 3.17 22.14
N LYS A 39 -7.15 3.64 22.33
CA LYS A 39 -8.15 2.97 23.15
C LYS A 39 -9.50 3.01 22.44
N ALA A 40 -9.93 1.86 21.97
CA ALA A 40 -11.29 1.62 21.51
C ALA A 40 -11.85 0.43 22.30
N ALA A 41 -13.15 0.43 22.57
CA ALA A 41 -13.80 -0.74 23.16
C ALA A 41 -14.34 -1.62 22.03
N ILE A 42 -14.09 -2.93 22.13
CA ILE A 42 -14.63 -3.92 21.20
C ILE A 42 -15.47 -4.92 21.99
N SER A 43 -16.67 -5.24 21.50
CA SER A 43 -17.57 -6.23 22.07
C SER A 43 -18.23 -7.06 20.96
N PRO A 44 -18.60 -8.33 21.22
CA PRO A 44 -19.37 -9.11 20.28
C PRO A 44 -20.70 -8.45 19.93
N ALA A 45 -21.12 -8.56 18.68
CA ALA A 45 -22.42 -8.10 18.18
C ALA A 45 -23.12 -9.26 17.44
N PRO A 46 -23.55 -10.31 18.18
CA PRO A 46 -24.07 -11.55 17.58
C PRO A 46 -25.36 -11.34 16.78
N GLU A 47 -26.10 -10.29 17.08
CA GLU A 47 -27.30 -9.86 16.34
C GLU A 47 -26.98 -9.41 14.89
N SER A 48 -25.73 -9.03 14.63
CA SER A 48 -25.26 -8.58 13.32
C SER A 48 -24.46 -9.63 12.56
N GLY A 49 -24.26 -10.83 13.15
CA GLY A 49 -23.59 -11.97 12.54
C GLY A 49 -22.59 -12.69 13.45
N GLU A 50 -22.26 -13.93 13.11
CA GLU A 50 -21.43 -14.81 13.95
C GLU A 50 -20.01 -14.23 14.24
N HIS A 51 -19.49 -13.39 13.34
CA HIS A 51 -18.16 -12.78 13.46
C HIS A 51 -18.23 -11.24 13.50
N ALA A 52 -19.38 -10.70 13.91
CA ALA A 52 -19.59 -9.27 14.02
C ALA A 52 -19.19 -8.75 15.41
N PHE A 53 -18.57 -7.59 15.42
CA PHE A 53 -18.13 -6.89 16.61
C PHE A 53 -18.51 -5.43 16.53
N LYS A 54 -18.97 -4.88 17.64
CA LYS A 54 -19.16 -3.44 17.80
C LYS A 54 -17.88 -2.83 18.35
N VAL A 55 -17.35 -1.81 17.67
CA VAL A 55 -16.20 -1.02 18.11
C VAL A 55 -16.67 0.37 18.48
N THR A 56 -16.55 0.72 19.75
CA THR A 56 -16.93 2.03 20.27
C THR A 56 -15.70 2.89 20.44
N ILE A 57 -15.75 4.11 19.89
CA ILE A 57 -14.67 5.07 19.90
C ILE A 57 -15.11 6.28 20.72
N THR A 58 -14.35 6.60 21.76
CA THR A 58 -14.69 7.71 22.67
C THR A 58 -13.69 8.88 22.58
N THR A 59 -12.62 8.72 21.80
CA THR A 59 -11.55 9.72 21.68
C THR A 59 -11.34 10.13 20.22
N ARG A 60 -10.70 11.28 20.00
CA ARG A 60 -10.25 11.66 18.66
C ARG A 60 -9.05 10.78 18.24
N PRO A 61 -8.91 10.47 16.94
CA PRO A 61 -7.75 9.72 16.45
C PRO A 61 -6.47 10.56 16.50
N ARG A 62 -5.35 9.90 16.71
CA ARG A 62 -4.07 10.44 16.26
C ARG A 62 -3.99 10.27 14.75
N ILE A 63 -3.62 11.33 14.06
CA ILE A 63 -3.50 11.35 12.61
C ILE A 63 -2.03 11.24 12.25
N ASN A 64 -1.66 10.17 11.55
CA ASN A 64 -0.32 9.95 11.06
C ASN A 64 -0.30 9.93 9.53
N ASN A 65 0.45 10.83 8.93
CA ASN A 65 0.77 10.68 7.53
C ASN A 65 1.84 9.58 7.40
N ARG A 66 1.49 8.43 6.83
CA ARG A 66 2.38 7.26 6.71
C ARG A 66 3.45 7.43 5.65
N ARG A 67 3.27 8.37 4.75
CA ARG A 67 4.14 8.54 3.58
C ARG A 67 4.89 9.85 3.67
N LYS A 68 6.19 9.78 3.48
CA LYS A 68 7.07 10.96 3.38
C LYS A 68 6.71 11.76 2.12
N TYR A 69 6.39 11.07 1.02
CA TYR A 69 6.09 11.66 -0.28
C TYR A 69 4.73 11.19 -0.81
N PRO A 70 4.02 12.03 -1.57
CA PRO A 70 2.82 11.63 -2.29
C PRO A 70 3.15 10.57 -3.35
N ARG A 71 2.14 9.83 -3.76
CA ARG A 71 2.20 8.85 -4.86
C ARG A 71 1.22 9.23 -5.93
N MET A 72 1.62 9.00 -7.16
CA MET A 72 0.77 9.15 -8.33
C MET A 72 0.62 7.78 -9.00
N ASP A 73 -0.61 7.42 -9.34
CA ASP A 73 -0.91 6.20 -10.08
C ASP A 73 -0.42 6.34 -11.53
N LEU A 74 0.12 5.26 -12.07
CA LEU A 74 0.63 5.16 -13.44
C LEU A 74 0.11 3.86 -14.07
N ASN A 75 -0.06 3.89 -15.40
CA ASN A 75 -0.43 2.71 -16.18
C ASN A 75 0.56 2.46 -17.33
N ASN A 76 1.75 3.06 -17.27
CA ASN A 76 2.77 2.87 -18.29
C ASN A 76 3.27 1.43 -18.31
N THR A 77 3.43 0.86 -19.49
CA THR A 77 4.18 -0.39 -19.63
C THR A 77 5.64 -0.16 -19.22
N CYS A 78 6.26 -1.19 -18.66
CA CYS A 78 7.64 -1.12 -18.24
C CYS A 78 8.35 -2.47 -18.38
N THR A 79 9.67 -2.41 -18.38
CA THR A 79 10.54 -3.58 -18.37
C THR A 79 11.31 -3.61 -17.08
N ILE A 80 11.32 -4.74 -16.40
CA ILE A 80 12.04 -4.97 -15.14
C ILE A 80 13.22 -5.90 -15.41
N LYS A 81 14.38 -5.55 -14.87
CA LYS A 81 15.59 -6.36 -14.90
C LYS A 81 16.18 -6.46 -13.49
N PHE A 82 16.54 -7.65 -13.06
CA PHE A 82 17.36 -7.78 -11.84
C PHE A 82 18.77 -7.28 -12.13
N LYS A 83 19.38 -6.58 -11.19
CA LYS A 83 20.68 -5.93 -11.37
C LYS A 83 21.80 -6.91 -11.78
N ASN A 84 21.68 -8.17 -11.37
CA ASN A 84 22.65 -9.22 -11.66
C ASN A 84 22.17 -10.23 -12.73
N SER A 85 21.22 -9.85 -13.57
CA SER A 85 20.64 -10.70 -14.61
C SER A 85 20.38 -9.92 -15.87
N ASP A 86 20.54 -10.57 -17.03
CA ASP A 86 20.17 -9.97 -18.32
C ASP A 86 18.73 -10.28 -18.72
N THR A 87 18.02 -11.07 -17.91
CA THR A 87 16.62 -11.40 -18.19
C THR A 87 15.71 -10.21 -17.90
N GLU A 88 14.87 -9.92 -18.88
CA GLU A 88 13.88 -8.85 -18.82
C GLU A 88 12.47 -9.40 -18.59
N TYR A 89 11.71 -8.74 -17.73
CA TYR A 89 10.35 -9.09 -17.39
C TYR A 89 9.42 -7.93 -17.77
N ALA A 90 8.39 -8.22 -18.54
CA ALA A 90 7.35 -7.25 -18.87
C ALA A 90 6.47 -7.00 -17.64
N ALA A 91 6.14 -5.74 -17.40
CA ALA A 91 5.31 -5.31 -16.28
C ALA A 91 4.54 -4.02 -16.63
N THR A 92 3.67 -3.60 -15.73
CA THR A 92 2.95 -2.32 -15.83
C THR A 92 3.18 -1.54 -14.54
N MET A 93 3.50 -0.26 -14.65
CA MET A 93 3.60 0.62 -13.49
C MET A 93 2.24 0.72 -12.80
N GLU A 94 2.24 0.62 -11.48
CA GLU A 94 1.05 0.91 -10.68
C GLU A 94 1.10 2.32 -10.08
N ASN A 95 2.20 2.68 -9.45
CA ASN A 95 2.38 4.02 -8.90
C ASN A 95 3.86 4.37 -8.72
N ILE A 96 4.12 5.67 -8.59
CA ILE A 96 5.45 6.24 -8.37
C ILE A 96 5.41 7.33 -7.30
N SER A 97 6.51 7.49 -6.58
CA SER A 97 6.77 8.60 -5.64
C SER A 97 8.26 8.95 -5.66
N ALA A 98 8.63 10.02 -4.98
CA ALA A 98 10.04 10.46 -4.91
C ALA A 98 11.01 9.41 -4.36
N ASN A 99 10.56 8.44 -3.58
CA ASN A 99 11.42 7.46 -2.91
C ASN A 99 11.11 6.00 -3.25
N GLY A 100 10.24 5.76 -4.22
CA GLY A 100 9.90 4.39 -4.61
C GLY A 100 8.81 4.31 -5.66
N PHE A 101 8.62 3.10 -6.14
CA PHE A 101 7.64 2.78 -7.17
C PHE A 101 6.99 1.42 -6.91
N ALA A 102 5.85 1.19 -7.53
CA ALA A 102 5.22 -0.12 -7.58
C ALA A 102 4.87 -0.50 -9.02
N PHE A 103 4.91 -1.78 -9.31
CA PHE A 103 4.53 -2.34 -10.61
C PHE A 103 3.75 -3.63 -10.45
N LEU A 104 3.00 -3.96 -11.50
CA LEU A 104 2.22 -5.19 -11.66
C LEU A 104 2.96 -6.12 -12.61
N ALA A 105 3.17 -7.36 -12.21
CA ALA A 105 3.81 -8.40 -13.02
C ALA A 105 3.07 -9.72 -12.88
N THR A 106 3.21 -10.60 -13.88
CA THR A 106 2.62 -11.95 -13.86
C THR A 106 3.63 -13.04 -13.54
N ASP A 107 4.93 -12.70 -13.54
CA ASP A 107 5.97 -13.68 -13.27
C ASP A 107 6.12 -13.95 -11.77
N LYS A 108 6.04 -15.23 -11.40
CA LYS A 108 6.12 -15.69 -10.01
C LYS A 108 7.47 -15.44 -9.35
N ILE A 109 8.53 -15.14 -10.11
CA ILE A 109 9.86 -14.89 -9.58
C ILE A 109 9.87 -13.79 -8.51
N PHE A 110 8.99 -12.79 -8.65
CA PHE A 110 8.90 -11.66 -7.73
C PHE A 110 8.46 -12.05 -6.32
N THR A 111 7.76 -13.17 -6.14
CA THR A 111 7.33 -13.65 -4.81
C THR A 111 8.49 -14.04 -3.89
N GLN A 112 9.61 -14.44 -4.48
CA GLN A 112 10.81 -14.91 -3.77
C GLN A 112 11.95 -13.89 -3.81
N SER A 113 11.75 -12.74 -4.48
CA SER A 113 12.79 -11.74 -4.75
C SER A 113 12.82 -10.59 -3.75
N LYS A 114 12.33 -10.78 -2.52
CA LYS A 114 12.42 -9.74 -1.49
C LYS A 114 13.88 -9.35 -1.24
N ASN A 115 14.16 -8.06 -1.17
CA ASN A 115 15.47 -7.42 -1.05
C ASN A 115 16.34 -7.49 -2.32
N ALA A 116 15.88 -8.09 -3.41
CA ALA A 116 16.60 -8.03 -4.68
C ALA A 116 16.61 -6.61 -5.24
N GLU A 117 17.72 -6.24 -5.88
CA GLU A 117 17.86 -4.98 -6.59
C GLU A 117 17.39 -5.15 -8.04
N VAL A 118 16.57 -4.20 -8.48
CA VAL A 118 15.98 -4.17 -9.81
C VAL A 118 16.21 -2.83 -10.49
N ILE A 119 16.28 -2.88 -11.82
CA ILE A 119 16.25 -1.72 -12.69
C ILE A 119 14.93 -1.78 -13.45
N ILE A 120 14.18 -0.68 -13.44
CA ILE A 120 12.95 -0.53 -14.20
C ILE A 120 13.15 0.48 -15.31
N THR A 121 12.69 0.16 -16.52
CA THR A 121 12.58 1.08 -17.64
C THR A 121 11.11 1.32 -17.92
N ILE A 122 10.64 2.55 -17.71
CA ILE A 122 9.25 2.96 -17.93
C ILE A 122 9.13 3.46 -19.36
N HIS A 123 8.22 2.86 -20.12
CA HIS A 123 7.97 3.26 -21.51
C HIS A 123 6.99 4.44 -21.55
N ASP A 124 7.18 5.34 -22.50
CA ASP A 124 6.33 6.53 -22.70
C ASP A 124 6.13 7.39 -21.44
N PHE A 125 7.15 7.44 -20.58
CA PHE A 125 7.09 8.24 -19.36
C PHE A 125 7.28 9.72 -19.68
N ALA A 126 6.46 10.57 -19.04
CA ALA A 126 6.47 12.02 -19.28
C ALA A 126 7.78 12.72 -18.87
N LEU A 127 8.63 12.05 -18.09
CA LEU A 127 10.00 12.50 -17.75
C LEU A 127 11.03 11.57 -18.41
N PRO A 128 11.38 11.77 -19.69
CA PRO A 128 12.20 10.83 -20.44
C PRO A 128 13.61 10.63 -19.86
N ASN A 129 14.16 11.63 -19.18
CA ASN A 129 15.48 11.53 -18.52
C ASN A 129 15.42 10.83 -17.15
N HIS A 130 14.22 10.45 -16.68
CA HIS A 130 13.97 9.79 -15.40
C HIS A 130 13.11 8.54 -15.57
N ASN A 131 13.09 7.97 -16.77
CA ASN A 131 12.33 6.76 -17.09
C ASN A 131 13.05 5.46 -16.70
N VAL A 132 14.32 5.52 -16.34
CA VAL A 132 15.09 4.39 -15.81
C VAL A 132 15.33 4.64 -14.32
N LEU A 133 14.84 3.72 -13.47
CA LEU A 133 14.96 3.84 -12.02
C LEU A 133 15.58 2.56 -11.46
N GLU A 134 16.36 2.72 -10.42
CA GLU A 134 16.83 1.61 -9.60
C GLU A 134 15.99 1.50 -8.33
N GLY A 135 15.76 0.26 -7.88
CA GLY A 135 15.03 0.02 -6.64
C GLY A 135 15.33 -1.33 -6.03
N ARG A 136 15.02 -1.44 -4.74
CA ARG A 136 15.05 -2.69 -3.99
C ARG A 136 13.63 -3.16 -3.71
N ILE A 137 13.33 -4.41 -4.02
CA ILE A 137 12.02 -5.01 -3.74
C ILE A 137 11.81 -5.09 -2.22
N ILE A 138 10.79 -4.39 -1.72
CA ILE A 138 10.44 -4.37 -0.29
C ILE A 138 9.29 -5.33 0.01
N ARG A 139 8.33 -5.42 -0.92
CA ARG A 139 7.14 -6.27 -0.78
C ARG A 139 6.70 -6.81 -2.12
N CYS A 140 6.09 -7.98 -2.07
CA CYS A 140 5.31 -8.54 -3.15
C CYS A 140 4.01 -9.09 -2.56
N SER A 141 2.87 -8.77 -3.15
CA SER A 141 1.57 -9.34 -2.81
C SER A 141 0.98 -10.01 -4.04
N ASP A 142 0.37 -11.19 -3.84
CA ASP A 142 -0.29 -11.95 -4.88
C ASP A 142 -1.79 -11.60 -4.85
N ASP A 143 -2.31 -11.19 -5.99
CA ASP A 143 -3.72 -10.99 -6.25
C ASP A 143 -4.13 -11.86 -7.44
N ASN A 144 -4.44 -13.12 -7.16
CA ASN A 144 -4.87 -14.12 -8.13
C ASN A 144 -3.92 -14.30 -9.33
N GLY A 145 -2.61 -14.33 -9.06
CA GLY A 145 -1.56 -14.51 -10.08
C GLY A 145 -1.09 -13.20 -10.71
N LEU A 146 -1.61 -12.07 -10.28
CA LEU A 146 -1.07 -10.75 -10.56
C LEU A 146 -0.28 -10.28 -9.34
N TYR A 147 1.01 -10.06 -9.50
CA TYR A 147 1.91 -9.70 -8.43
C TYR A 147 2.09 -8.20 -8.36
N ILE A 148 1.69 -7.61 -7.23
CA ILE A 148 1.94 -6.21 -6.91
C ILE A 148 3.28 -6.10 -6.19
N VAL A 149 4.27 -5.54 -6.86
CA VAL A 149 5.64 -5.44 -6.36
C VAL A 149 5.96 -4.00 -5.99
N GLY A 150 6.27 -3.77 -4.73
CA GLY A 150 6.67 -2.43 -4.24
C GLY A 150 8.18 -2.36 -4.04
N CYS A 151 8.79 -1.31 -4.61
CA CYS A 151 10.22 -1.06 -4.56
C CYS A 151 10.53 0.26 -3.86
N GLN A 152 11.64 0.29 -3.15
CA GLN A 152 12.23 1.50 -2.58
C GLN A 152 13.45 1.90 -3.42
N MET A 153 13.53 3.16 -3.82
CA MET A 153 14.71 3.72 -4.47
C MET A 153 15.83 3.97 -3.44
N PRO A 154 17.10 3.89 -3.85
CA PRO A 154 18.25 4.12 -2.95
C PRO A 154 18.29 5.56 -2.44
N GLU A 155 17.87 6.52 -3.27
CA GLU A 155 17.85 7.95 -2.96
C GLU A 155 16.51 8.57 -3.37
N ASP A 156 16.17 9.71 -2.71
CA ASP A 156 14.99 10.48 -3.05
C ASP A 156 15.19 11.20 -4.39
N ASN A 157 14.25 11.03 -5.32
CA ASN A 157 14.28 11.70 -6.64
C ASN A 157 13.35 12.92 -6.65
N PHE A 158 13.92 14.11 -6.55
CA PHE A 158 13.17 15.36 -6.47
C PHE A 158 12.51 15.78 -7.78
N TYR A 159 13.01 15.33 -8.94
CA TYR A 159 12.33 15.55 -10.23
C TYR A 159 11.01 14.78 -10.31
N ILE A 160 11.02 13.55 -9.78
CA ILE A 160 9.78 12.76 -9.65
C ILE A 160 8.85 13.41 -8.63
N LEU A 161 9.36 13.95 -7.52
CA LEU A 161 8.53 14.66 -6.54
C LEU A 161 7.79 15.82 -7.21
N GLU A 162 8.50 16.71 -7.87
CA GLU A 162 7.92 17.86 -8.57
C GLU A 162 6.87 17.43 -9.62
N TYR A 163 7.19 16.40 -10.39
CA TYR A 163 6.27 15.85 -11.37
C TYR A 163 4.98 15.32 -10.72
N VAL A 164 5.11 14.54 -9.63
CA VAL A 164 3.96 13.98 -8.91
C VAL A 164 3.10 15.09 -8.31
N GLU A 165 3.69 16.08 -7.64
CA GLU A 165 2.98 17.20 -7.03
C GLU A 165 2.23 18.05 -8.07
N ASN A 166 2.84 18.31 -9.22
CA ASN A 166 2.23 19.08 -10.31
C ASN A 166 1.06 18.33 -10.99
N ASN A 167 1.00 17.01 -10.92
CA ASN A 167 -0.05 16.22 -11.55
C ASN A 167 -1.15 15.73 -10.58
N LEU A 168 -0.90 15.69 -9.28
CA LEU A 168 -1.94 15.39 -8.29
C LEU A 168 -2.89 16.57 -8.03
N ASN A 169 -2.50 17.78 -8.40
CA ASN A 169 -3.27 19.02 -8.19
C ASN A 169 -4.07 19.44 -9.43
N LYS A 170 -4.12 18.62 -10.45
CA LYS A 170 -4.95 18.81 -11.65
C LYS A 170 -6.21 17.93 -11.57
#